data_f65e30b420ec000481a8aa8bebff4b6a
#
_entry.id   f65e30b420ec000481a8aa8bebff4b6a
#
_cell.length_a   1.000
_cell.length_b   1.000
_cell.length_c   1.000
_cell.angle_alpha   90.00
_cell.angle_beta   90.00
_cell.angle_gamma   90.00
#
_symmetry.space_group_name_H-M   'P 1'
#
loop_
_entity.id
_entity.type
_entity.pdbx_description
1 polymer ?
#
loop_
_entity_poly.entity_id
_entity_poly.type
_entity_poly.pdbx_seq_one_letter_code
_entity_poly.pdbx_strand_id
1 'polypeptide(L)'
;MDTRIAAWIDGELQPLDKLEVHQRGLRHPAISVFITGPEGILLQRRAAAKYHTPGLWANTCCTHPHWNEAPADCALRRIDEELGIRGIDLSWREQVEYRADVGNGLIEHEVVEVFVGHGSPEITINPDEVWETKWMTLEALDAALAATPEVFTPWLRIYLADHRDAIFG
;
A
#
# COMPACT_ATOMS: atom_id res chain seq x y z
N MET A 1 2.96 -9.67 -19.73
CA MET A 1 3.34 -8.96 -18.49
C MET A 1 3.62 -9.97 -17.41
N ASP A 2 4.74 -9.83 -16.70
CA ASP A 2 5.07 -10.75 -15.61
C ASP A 2 4.23 -10.38 -14.38
N THR A 3 3.37 -11.30 -13.94
CA THR A 3 2.51 -11.13 -12.75
C THR A 3 3.09 -11.81 -11.51
N ARG A 4 4.32 -12.31 -11.59
CA ARG A 4 4.95 -13.02 -10.49
C ARG A 4 5.48 -12.06 -9.44
N ILE A 5 5.25 -12.42 -8.19
CA ILE A 5 5.81 -11.76 -7.02
C ILE A 5 6.57 -12.79 -6.18
N ALA A 6 7.42 -12.32 -5.26
CA ALA A 6 8.08 -13.22 -4.33
C ALA A 6 7.09 -13.66 -3.25
N ALA A 7 7.16 -14.93 -2.84
CA ALA A 7 6.45 -15.45 -1.68
C ALA A 7 7.29 -16.54 -1.01
N TRP A 8 7.11 -16.72 0.30
CA TRP A 8 7.83 -17.77 1.03
C TRP A 8 7.11 -19.11 0.91
N ILE A 9 7.85 -20.12 0.44
CA ILE A 9 7.44 -21.51 0.44
C ILE A 9 8.51 -22.28 1.24
N ASP A 10 8.10 -22.90 2.34
CA ASP A 10 9.01 -23.66 3.24
C ASP A 10 10.26 -22.86 3.64
N GLY A 11 10.08 -21.55 3.90
CA GLY A 11 11.15 -20.66 4.34
C GLY A 11 12.02 -20.07 3.23
N GLU A 12 11.75 -20.39 1.97
CA GLU A 12 12.49 -19.85 0.83
C GLU A 12 11.62 -18.96 -0.05
N LEU A 13 12.18 -17.82 -0.51
CA LEU A 13 11.50 -16.96 -1.46
C LEU A 13 11.49 -17.60 -2.85
N GLN A 14 10.30 -17.65 -3.44
CA GLN A 14 10.09 -18.17 -4.78
C GLN A 14 9.19 -17.24 -5.59
N PRO A 15 9.38 -17.13 -6.92
CA PRO A 15 8.48 -16.36 -7.77
C PRO A 15 7.21 -17.15 -8.03
N LEU A 16 6.07 -16.56 -7.66
CA LEU A 16 4.74 -17.17 -7.82
C LEU A 16 3.77 -16.17 -8.43
N ASP A 17 2.73 -16.67 -9.05
CA ASP A 17 1.66 -15.83 -9.58
C ASP A 17 0.98 -15.05 -8.44
N LYS A 18 0.77 -13.77 -8.65
CA LYS A 18 0.22 -12.84 -7.65
C LYS A 18 -1.16 -13.30 -7.13
N LEU A 19 -2.03 -13.76 -8.02
CA LEU A 19 -3.36 -14.23 -7.62
C LEU A 19 -3.26 -15.50 -6.78
N GLU A 20 -2.42 -16.44 -7.18
CA GLU A 20 -2.18 -17.67 -6.43
C GLU A 20 -1.67 -17.38 -5.01
N VAL A 21 -0.73 -16.45 -4.87
CA VAL A 21 -0.20 -16.05 -3.55
C VAL A 21 -1.33 -15.59 -2.62
N HIS A 22 -2.24 -14.80 -3.13
CA HIS A 22 -3.38 -14.29 -2.35
C HIS A 22 -4.46 -15.34 -2.10
N GLN A 23 -4.71 -16.23 -3.05
CA GLN A 23 -5.66 -17.34 -2.87
C GLN A 23 -5.18 -18.33 -1.80
N ARG A 24 -3.88 -18.59 -1.77
CA ARG A 24 -3.26 -19.51 -0.80
C ARG A 24 -2.92 -18.81 0.53
N GLY A 25 -2.99 -17.49 0.59
CA GLY A 25 -2.63 -16.72 1.78
C GLY A 25 -1.15 -16.84 2.15
N LEU A 26 -0.28 -16.97 1.16
CA LEU A 26 1.16 -17.12 1.40
C LEU A 26 1.78 -15.82 1.93
N ARG A 27 2.70 -15.96 2.86
CA ARG A 27 3.50 -14.84 3.37
C ARG A 27 4.36 -14.29 2.24
N HIS A 28 4.32 -12.98 1.99
CA HIS A 28 5.01 -12.37 0.86
C HIS A 28 5.47 -10.95 1.15
N PRO A 29 6.57 -10.49 0.52
CA PRO A 29 7.02 -9.11 0.64
C PRO A 29 6.08 -8.12 -0.02
N ALA A 30 5.99 -6.94 0.59
CA ALA A 30 5.22 -5.82 0.05
C ALA A 30 5.89 -4.50 0.43
N ILE A 31 5.42 -3.41 -0.16
CA ILE A 31 5.79 -2.05 0.24
C ILE A 31 4.54 -1.23 0.49
N SER A 32 4.65 -0.26 1.38
CA SER A 32 3.65 0.79 1.59
C SER A 32 4.34 2.14 1.63
N VAL A 33 3.72 3.12 0.99
CA VAL A 33 4.21 4.50 0.97
C VAL A 33 3.19 5.42 1.60
N PHE A 34 3.67 6.33 2.44
CA PHE A 34 2.91 7.45 2.96
C PHE A 34 3.58 8.74 2.52
N ILE A 35 2.87 9.60 1.80
CA ILE A 35 3.34 10.95 1.48
C ILE A 35 2.57 11.91 2.35
N THR A 36 3.29 12.75 3.08
CA THR A 36 2.74 13.79 3.95
C THR A 36 3.11 15.17 3.42
N GLY A 37 2.18 16.10 3.52
CA GLY A 37 2.36 17.48 3.08
C GLY A 37 1.60 18.45 3.98
N PRO A 38 1.53 19.73 3.59
CA PRO A 38 0.83 20.75 4.38
C PRO A 38 -0.65 20.44 4.66
N GLU A 39 -1.28 19.68 3.77
CA GLU A 39 -2.70 19.34 3.88
C GLU A 39 -2.93 17.96 4.55
N GLY A 40 -1.89 17.32 5.01
CA GLY A 40 -1.95 16.05 5.70
C GLY A 40 -1.33 14.89 4.92
N ILE A 41 -2.01 13.76 4.91
CA ILE A 41 -1.57 12.51 4.27
C ILE A 41 -2.26 12.37 2.93
N LEU A 42 -1.51 12.02 1.89
CA LEU A 42 -2.07 11.70 0.57
C LEU A 42 -2.64 10.28 0.59
N LEU A 43 -3.95 10.19 0.42
CA LEU A 43 -4.66 8.91 0.28
C LEU A 43 -5.02 8.64 -1.16
N GLN A 44 -5.10 7.36 -1.53
CA GLN A 44 -5.66 6.94 -2.81
C GLN A 44 -6.90 6.08 -2.61
N ARG A 45 -7.87 6.24 -3.51
CA ARG A 45 -9.00 5.32 -3.62
C ARG A 45 -8.68 4.29 -4.70
N ARG A 46 -8.73 3.03 -4.34
CA ARG A 46 -8.40 1.93 -5.26
C ARG A 46 -9.39 1.87 -6.41
N ALA A 47 -8.90 1.62 -7.62
CA ALA A 47 -9.74 1.49 -8.79
C ALA A 47 -10.78 0.36 -8.62
N ALA A 48 -11.93 0.51 -9.26
CA ALA A 48 -13.02 -0.46 -9.18
C ALA A 48 -12.66 -1.83 -9.77
N ALA A 49 -11.66 -1.88 -10.66
CA ALA A 49 -11.20 -3.11 -11.31
C ALA A 49 -10.13 -3.88 -10.52
N LYS A 50 -9.75 -3.43 -9.33
CA LYS A 50 -8.75 -4.13 -8.50
C LYS A 50 -9.28 -5.50 -8.06
N TYR A 51 -8.39 -6.49 -8.00
CA TYR A 51 -8.74 -7.88 -7.68
C TYR A 51 -9.18 -8.09 -6.22
N HIS A 52 -8.79 -7.20 -5.30
CA HIS A 52 -9.31 -7.17 -3.94
C HIS A 52 -9.49 -5.72 -3.47
N THR A 53 -10.33 -5.53 -2.46
CA THR A 53 -10.61 -4.22 -1.85
C THR A 53 -10.86 -3.10 -2.87
N PRO A 54 -11.65 -3.34 -3.96
CA PRO A 54 -11.91 -2.31 -4.94
C PRO A 54 -12.68 -1.15 -4.32
N GLY A 55 -12.37 0.07 -4.76
CA GLY A 55 -13.07 1.28 -4.33
C GLY A 55 -12.80 1.73 -2.89
N LEU A 56 -11.94 1.03 -2.14
CA LEU A 56 -11.59 1.42 -0.78
C LEU A 56 -10.45 2.44 -0.77
N TRP A 57 -10.42 3.25 0.29
CA TRP A 57 -9.35 4.20 0.52
C TRP A 57 -8.16 3.54 1.22
N ALA A 58 -6.97 3.84 0.73
CA ALA A 58 -5.71 3.35 1.26
C ALA A 58 -4.73 4.52 1.47
N ASN A 59 -3.58 4.22 2.08
CA ASN A 59 -2.46 5.14 2.11
C ASN A 59 -1.97 5.43 0.68
N THR A 60 -0.93 6.22 0.53
CA THR A 60 -0.52 6.75 -0.79
C THR A 60 -0.29 5.67 -1.84
N CYS A 61 0.41 4.58 -1.47
CA CYS A 61 0.67 3.47 -2.39
C CYS A 61 0.94 2.20 -1.61
N CYS A 62 0.42 1.08 -2.08
CA CYS A 62 0.68 -0.27 -1.55
C CYS A 62 0.82 -1.23 -2.71
N THR A 63 1.90 -1.98 -2.76
CA THR A 63 2.14 -2.92 -3.85
C THR A 63 3.18 -3.97 -3.46
N HIS A 64 3.50 -4.82 -4.43
CA HIS A 64 4.46 -5.92 -4.26
C HIS A 64 5.65 -5.70 -5.18
N PRO A 65 6.90 -5.84 -4.68
CA PRO A 65 8.07 -5.82 -5.55
C PRO A 65 7.99 -6.91 -6.62
N HIS A 66 8.54 -6.62 -7.79
CA HIS A 66 8.83 -7.66 -8.77
C HIS A 66 9.87 -8.62 -8.22
N TRP A 67 9.96 -9.82 -8.81
CA TRP A 67 11.02 -10.76 -8.45
C TRP A 67 12.39 -10.08 -8.60
N ASN A 68 13.20 -10.14 -7.53
CA ASN A 68 14.53 -9.50 -7.43
C ASN A 68 14.55 -7.97 -7.42
N GLU A 69 13.43 -7.31 -7.30
CA GLU A 69 13.37 -5.84 -7.15
C GLU A 69 13.55 -5.43 -5.69
N ALA A 70 14.42 -4.45 -5.44
CA ALA A 70 14.58 -3.89 -4.10
C ALA A 70 13.32 -3.12 -3.66
N PRO A 71 12.92 -3.19 -2.38
CA PRO A 71 11.72 -2.50 -1.90
C PRO A 71 11.71 -0.99 -2.19
N ALA A 72 12.82 -0.29 -2.00
CA ALA A 72 12.91 1.14 -2.27
C ALA A 72 12.70 1.48 -3.75
N ASP A 73 13.23 0.66 -4.65
CA ASP A 73 13.04 0.83 -6.08
C ASP A 73 11.59 0.57 -6.49
N CYS A 74 10.98 -0.44 -5.89
CA CYS A 74 9.55 -0.72 -6.08
C CYS A 74 8.68 0.46 -5.65
N ALA A 75 8.96 1.04 -4.48
CA ALA A 75 8.20 2.17 -3.98
C ALA A 75 8.26 3.37 -4.95
N LEU A 76 9.45 3.74 -5.42
CA LEU A 76 9.61 4.83 -6.38
C LEU A 76 8.93 4.54 -7.71
N ARG A 77 9.10 3.33 -8.23
CA ARG A 77 8.47 2.91 -9.48
C ARG A 77 6.95 2.99 -9.41
N ARG A 78 6.36 2.50 -8.34
CA ARG A 78 4.91 2.40 -8.25
C ARG A 78 4.22 3.73 -7.96
N ILE A 79 4.82 4.64 -7.20
CA ILE A 79 4.24 5.99 -7.06
C ILE A 79 4.26 6.76 -8.38
N ASP A 80 5.22 6.47 -9.26
CA ASP A 80 5.21 7.00 -10.63
C ASP A 80 4.11 6.33 -11.47
N GLU A 81 4.05 5.00 -11.48
CA GLU A 81 3.08 4.26 -12.31
C GLU A 81 1.62 4.52 -11.89
N GLU A 82 1.34 4.61 -10.59
CA GLU A 82 -0.02 4.79 -10.10
C GLU A 82 -0.44 6.26 -10.02
N LEU A 83 0.47 7.15 -9.63
CA LEU A 83 0.15 8.53 -9.26
C LEU A 83 0.94 9.58 -10.04
N GLY A 84 1.85 9.16 -10.93
CA GLY A 84 2.69 10.09 -11.68
C GLY A 84 3.63 10.91 -10.81
N ILE A 85 3.91 10.46 -9.59
CA ILE A 85 4.77 11.19 -8.66
C ILE A 85 6.23 10.84 -8.90
N ARG A 86 7.06 11.87 -9.12
CA ARG A 86 8.50 11.76 -9.38
C ARG A 86 9.27 12.76 -8.54
N GLY A 87 10.54 12.45 -8.29
CA GLY A 87 11.47 13.38 -7.66
C GLY A 87 11.22 13.61 -6.16
N ILE A 88 10.52 12.72 -5.50
CA ILE A 88 10.33 12.76 -4.06
C ILE A 88 11.26 11.77 -3.38
N ASP A 89 11.87 12.18 -2.26
CA ASP A 89 12.70 11.31 -1.45
C ASP A 89 11.83 10.49 -0.51
N LEU A 90 12.08 9.19 -0.45
CA LEU A 90 11.40 8.27 0.45
C LEU A 90 12.38 7.77 1.51
N SER A 91 11.94 7.81 2.78
CA SER A 91 12.70 7.28 3.92
C SER A 91 12.03 6.03 4.45
N TRP A 92 12.80 4.96 4.64
CA TRP A 92 12.31 3.76 5.31
C TRP A 92 11.99 4.06 6.77
N ARG A 93 10.87 3.55 7.26
CA ARG A 93 10.43 3.77 8.65
C ARG A 93 10.37 2.50 9.47
N GLU A 94 9.75 1.47 8.94
CA GLU A 94 9.45 0.26 9.70
C GLU A 94 9.15 -0.91 8.77
N GLN A 95 9.38 -2.12 9.28
CA GLN A 95 8.84 -3.34 8.68
C GLN A 95 7.61 -3.76 9.48
N VAL A 96 6.49 -3.95 8.80
CA VAL A 96 5.22 -4.38 9.40
C VAL A 96 4.81 -5.72 8.83
N GLU A 97 4.48 -6.66 9.68
CA GLU A 97 3.88 -7.92 9.23
C GLU A 97 2.41 -7.97 9.66
N TYR A 98 1.53 -8.28 8.73
CA TYR A 98 0.11 -8.47 9.02
C TYR A 98 -0.52 -9.52 8.13
N ARG A 99 -1.67 -10.04 8.58
CA ARG A 99 -2.50 -10.97 7.84
C ARG A 99 -3.95 -10.49 7.90
N ALA A 100 -4.59 -10.33 6.74
CA ALA A 100 -5.96 -9.84 6.64
C ALA A 100 -6.73 -10.51 5.51
N ASP A 101 -8.00 -10.76 5.74
CA ASP A 101 -8.96 -11.12 4.70
C ASP A 101 -9.30 -9.84 3.92
N VAL A 102 -9.15 -9.90 2.59
CA VAL A 102 -9.38 -8.75 1.72
C VAL A 102 -10.56 -8.98 0.76
N GLY A 103 -11.38 -9.98 1.03
CA GLY A 103 -12.57 -10.31 0.26
C GLY A 103 -12.29 -11.28 -0.89
N ASN A 104 -13.36 -11.83 -1.47
CA ASN A 104 -13.31 -12.76 -2.60
C ASN A 104 -12.45 -14.02 -2.34
N GLY A 105 -12.33 -14.46 -1.08
CA GLY A 105 -11.50 -15.60 -0.72
C GLY A 105 -10.00 -15.31 -0.78
N LEU A 106 -9.61 -14.04 -0.84
CA LEU A 106 -8.21 -13.63 -0.93
C LEU A 106 -7.69 -13.17 0.44
N ILE A 107 -6.42 -13.47 0.69
CA ILE A 107 -5.74 -13.15 1.95
C ILE A 107 -4.47 -12.39 1.64
N GLU A 108 -4.27 -11.26 2.35
CA GLU A 108 -3.01 -10.54 2.43
C GLU A 108 -2.24 -11.01 3.67
N HIS A 109 -1.13 -11.72 3.46
CA HIS A 109 -0.18 -12.03 4.51
C HIS A 109 1.16 -11.40 4.14
N GLU A 110 1.35 -10.15 4.54
CA GLU A 110 2.43 -9.31 4.04
C GLU A 110 3.50 -9.02 5.08
N VAL A 111 4.75 -9.02 4.60
CA VAL A 111 5.88 -8.41 5.30
C VAL A 111 6.18 -7.12 4.54
N VAL A 112 5.80 -6.00 5.11
CA VAL A 112 5.74 -4.72 4.42
C VAL A 112 6.90 -3.84 4.83
N GLU A 113 7.64 -3.34 3.86
CA GLU A 113 8.59 -2.24 4.09
C GLU A 113 7.83 -0.91 3.94
N VAL A 114 7.78 -0.12 4.99
CA VAL A 114 7.05 1.15 5.02
C VAL A 114 7.98 2.32 4.78
N PHE A 115 7.65 3.14 3.79
CA PHE A 115 8.39 4.35 3.41
C PHE A 115 7.54 5.59 3.60
N VAL A 116 8.18 6.70 3.97
CA VAL A 116 7.53 8.00 4.13
C VAL A 116 8.27 9.05 3.32
N GLY A 117 7.51 9.86 2.57
CA GLY A 117 8.01 11.03 1.87
C GLY A 117 7.27 12.29 2.31
N HIS A 118 7.90 13.45 2.14
CA HIS A 118 7.31 14.74 2.50
C HIS A 118 7.29 15.67 1.30
N GLY A 119 6.18 16.34 1.06
CA GLY A 119 6.06 17.30 -0.01
C GLY A 119 4.64 17.44 -0.55
N SER A 120 4.51 18.25 -1.58
CA SER A 120 3.25 18.44 -2.32
C SER A 120 3.51 18.18 -3.81
N PRO A 121 3.74 16.92 -4.19
CA PRO A 121 4.06 16.57 -5.57
C PRO A 121 2.87 16.79 -6.51
N GLU A 122 3.15 17.00 -7.79
CA GLU A 122 2.13 16.90 -8.82
C GLU A 122 1.63 15.46 -8.91
N ILE A 123 0.32 15.31 -9.08
CA ILE A 123 -0.33 14.00 -9.14
C ILE A 123 -1.01 13.84 -10.49
N THR A 124 -0.69 12.75 -11.19
CA THR A 124 -1.37 12.33 -12.41
C THR A 124 -1.76 10.86 -12.23
N ILE A 125 -3.00 10.62 -11.86
CA ILE A 125 -3.46 9.26 -11.58
C ILE A 125 -3.49 8.40 -12.84
N ASN A 126 -3.17 7.12 -12.66
CA ASN A 126 -3.45 6.07 -13.63
C ASN A 126 -4.83 5.49 -13.28
N PRO A 127 -5.87 5.71 -14.11
CA PRO A 127 -7.24 5.29 -13.77
C PRO A 127 -7.42 3.77 -13.71
N ASP A 128 -6.50 2.99 -14.26
CA ASP A 128 -6.53 1.53 -14.15
C ASP A 128 -6.16 1.05 -12.74
N GLU A 129 -5.47 1.89 -11.98
CA GLU A 129 -4.97 1.58 -10.64
C GLU A 129 -5.65 2.39 -9.55
N VAL A 130 -5.93 3.67 -9.83
CA VAL A 130 -6.40 4.64 -8.86
C VAL A 130 -7.65 5.33 -9.38
N TRP A 131 -8.71 5.37 -8.56
CA TRP A 131 -9.94 6.07 -8.89
C TRP A 131 -9.83 7.58 -8.63
N GLU A 132 -9.35 7.95 -7.44
CA GLU A 132 -9.15 9.33 -7.02
C GLU A 132 -8.14 9.42 -5.88
N THR A 133 -7.66 10.62 -5.61
CA THR A 133 -6.79 10.92 -4.47
C THR A 133 -7.38 12.01 -3.58
N LYS A 134 -6.90 12.07 -2.34
CA LYS A 134 -7.35 13.03 -1.37
C LYS A 134 -6.28 13.27 -0.31
N TRP A 135 -6.09 14.52 0.07
CA TRP A 135 -5.29 14.86 1.23
C TRP A 135 -6.18 14.92 2.47
N MET A 136 -5.76 14.28 3.54
CA MET A 136 -6.46 14.33 4.84
C MET A 136 -5.47 14.54 5.96
N THR A 137 -5.81 15.44 6.89
CA THR A 137 -5.05 15.53 8.15
C THR A 137 -5.22 14.23 8.93
N LEU A 138 -4.25 13.93 9.80
CA LEU A 138 -4.32 12.74 10.63
C LEU A 138 -5.57 12.76 11.52
N GLU A 139 -5.93 13.93 12.04
CA GLU A 139 -7.15 14.12 12.84
C GLU A 139 -8.41 13.80 12.03
N ALA A 140 -8.53 14.33 10.81
CA ALA A 140 -9.66 14.04 9.93
C ALA A 140 -9.74 12.57 9.55
N LEU A 141 -8.59 11.95 9.30
CA LEU A 141 -8.52 10.51 8.99
C LEU A 141 -8.97 9.67 10.18
N ASP A 142 -8.55 10.01 11.40
CA ASP A 142 -9.00 9.33 12.62
C ASP A 142 -10.52 9.40 12.77
N ALA A 143 -11.10 10.57 12.56
CA ALA A 143 -12.55 10.76 12.62
C ALA A 143 -13.28 9.92 11.56
N ALA A 144 -12.76 9.90 10.33
CA ALA A 144 -13.33 9.10 9.25
C ALA A 144 -13.24 7.59 9.52
N LEU A 145 -12.11 7.12 10.05
CA LEU A 145 -11.92 5.72 10.42
C LEU A 145 -12.89 5.29 11.54
N ALA A 146 -13.16 6.18 12.48
CA ALA A 146 -14.13 5.91 13.56
C ALA A 146 -15.57 5.87 13.03
N ALA A 147 -15.90 6.75 12.07
CA ALA A 147 -17.27 6.88 11.55
C ALA A 147 -17.60 5.79 10.51
N THR A 148 -16.68 5.52 9.57
CA THR A 148 -16.90 4.61 8.44
C THR A 148 -15.66 3.75 8.15
N PRO A 149 -15.25 2.86 9.09
CA PRO A 149 -14.05 2.04 8.91
C PRO A 149 -14.11 1.15 7.67
N GLU A 150 -15.29 0.78 7.23
CA GLU A 150 -15.50 -0.13 6.11
C GLU A 150 -15.11 0.44 4.75
N VAL A 151 -14.94 1.76 4.64
CA VAL A 151 -14.50 2.39 3.38
C VAL A 151 -12.97 2.47 3.25
N PHE A 152 -12.26 2.00 4.26
CA PHE A 152 -10.80 1.98 4.30
C PHE A 152 -10.26 0.56 4.23
N THR A 153 -9.08 0.41 3.62
CA THR A 153 -8.44 -0.90 3.52
C THR A 153 -8.06 -1.44 4.91
N PRO A 154 -8.04 -2.78 5.08
CA PRO A 154 -7.62 -3.38 6.34
C PRO A 154 -6.23 -2.94 6.79
N TRP A 155 -5.28 -2.86 5.85
CA TRP A 155 -3.90 -2.49 6.20
C TRP A 155 -3.77 -1.04 6.67
N LEU A 156 -4.50 -0.09 6.08
CA LEU A 156 -4.47 1.30 6.56
C LEU A 156 -4.95 1.38 8.00
N ARG A 157 -6.00 0.64 8.34
CA ARG A 157 -6.52 0.57 9.72
C ARG A 157 -5.47 0.01 10.68
N ILE A 158 -4.76 -1.04 10.27
CA ILE A 158 -3.69 -1.66 11.07
C ILE A 158 -2.54 -0.67 11.30
N TYR A 159 -2.09 0.02 10.25
CA TYR A 159 -1.01 0.99 10.37
C TYR A 159 -1.34 2.11 11.37
N LEU A 160 -2.54 2.65 11.30
CA LEU A 160 -2.92 3.76 12.17
C LEU A 160 -3.22 3.31 13.60
N ALA A 161 -3.69 2.09 13.79
CA ALA A 161 -3.94 1.54 15.13
C ALA A 161 -2.64 1.16 15.86
N ASP A 162 -1.71 0.50 15.16
CA ASP A 162 -0.59 -0.19 15.81
C ASP A 162 0.79 0.38 15.46
N HIS A 163 0.93 1.17 14.40
CA HIS A 163 2.23 1.60 13.87
C HIS A 163 2.36 3.11 13.66
N ARG A 164 1.45 3.88 14.21
CA ARG A 164 1.38 5.33 14.03
C ARG A 164 2.68 6.05 14.38
N ASP A 165 3.26 5.75 15.52
CA ASP A 165 4.45 6.46 16.00
C ASP A 165 5.67 6.17 15.12
N ALA A 166 5.81 4.95 14.64
CA ALA A 166 6.91 4.59 13.74
C ALA A 166 6.78 5.28 12.38
N ILE A 167 5.55 5.45 11.89
CA ILE A 167 5.27 6.03 10.57
C ILE A 167 5.31 7.56 10.61
N PHE A 168 4.68 8.18 11.61
CA PHE A 168 4.48 9.63 11.69
C PHE A 168 5.21 10.32 12.83
N GLY A 169 5.83 9.56 13.70
CA GLY A 169 6.53 10.07 14.89
C GLY A 169 7.81 10.84 14.65
#